data_8f81ba443903a50b90eb64e72d9993d7
#
_entry.id   8f81ba443903a50b90eb64e72d9993d7
#
_cell.length_a   1.000
_cell.length_b   1.000
_cell.length_c   1.000
_cell.angle_alpha   90.00
_cell.angle_beta   90.00
_cell.angle_gamma   90.00
#
_symmetry.space_group_name_H-M   'P 1'
#
loop_
_entity.id
_entity.type
_entity.pdbx_description
1 polymer ?
#
loop_
_entity_poly.entity_id
_entity_poly.type
_entity_poly.pdbx_seq_one_letter_code
_entity_poly.pdbx_strand_id
1 'polypeptide(L)'
;ERQYRMPVPYGSQRTPTAQWTATAAGCCILGDQGDGPYITHVTCGKIVDMGITDVNNMGAAMAPAAYDTLSALFRETKTGPGDYDLIVTGDLGALGHAIVTDLFRRDGVDLSRNYQDCGLLLYDLEKQDMHAGGSGCGCSAAVLNGYLLDGLRRGQWRRLVFAPTGALLRTTSSFQGETVPGIC
;
A
#
# COMPACT_ATOMS: atom_id res chain seq x y z
N GLU A 1 3.89 -20.08 1.11
CA GLU A 1 3.62 -20.43 2.53
C GLU A 1 4.40 -19.52 3.50
N ARG A 2 5.66 -19.23 3.23
CA ARG A 2 6.48 -18.34 4.08
C ARG A 2 6.01 -16.88 4.11
N GLN A 3 5.11 -16.51 3.21
CA GLN A 3 4.50 -15.18 3.18
C GLN A 3 3.23 -15.09 4.02
N TYR A 4 2.70 -16.20 4.49
CA TYR A 4 1.53 -16.20 5.37
C TYR A 4 1.92 -15.64 6.73
N ARG A 5 1.43 -14.44 7.00
CA ARG A 5 1.55 -13.79 8.31
C ARG A 5 0.41 -14.21 9.21
N MET A 6 0.24 -15.50 9.25
CA MET A 6 -0.68 -16.13 10.18
C MET A 6 -0.14 -15.98 11.60
N PRO A 7 -0.96 -16.21 12.63
CA PRO A 7 -0.50 -16.20 14.02
C PRO A 7 0.66 -17.18 14.32
N VAL A 8 1.02 -18.02 13.40
CA VAL A 8 2.23 -18.83 13.44
C VAL A 8 3.34 -18.05 12.69
N PRO A 9 4.44 -17.69 13.35
CA PRO A 9 5.02 -18.21 14.57
C PRO A 9 4.53 -17.57 15.89
N TYR A 10 3.59 -16.63 15.85
CA TYR A 10 3.16 -15.90 17.05
C TYR A 10 2.22 -16.69 17.98
N GLY A 11 1.82 -17.89 17.61
CA GLY A 11 0.83 -18.65 18.34
C GLY A 11 -0.53 -17.91 18.33
N SER A 12 -1.14 -17.76 19.52
CA SER A 12 -2.36 -16.99 19.69
C SER A 12 -2.13 -15.49 19.90
N GLN A 13 -0.86 -15.05 19.99
CA GLN A 13 -0.53 -13.63 20.21
C GLN A 13 -0.11 -13.01 18.89
N ARG A 14 -0.86 -11.98 18.47
CA ARG A 14 -0.57 -11.17 17.30
C ARG A 14 -0.23 -9.74 17.74
N THR A 15 0.82 -9.18 17.16
CA THR A 15 1.16 -7.78 17.42
C THR A 15 0.08 -6.85 16.84
N PRO A 16 -0.11 -5.63 17.37
CA PRO A 16 -1.01 -4.64 16.77
C PRO A 16 -0.66 -4.28 15.32
N THR A 17 0.60 -4.49 14.93
CA THR A 17 1.11 -4.25 13.56
C THR A 17 0.93 -5.46 12.64
N ALA A 18 0.43 -6.60 13.15
CA ALA A 18 0.22 -7.80 12.36
C ALA A 18 -0.80 -7.56 11.25
N GLN A 19 -0.49 -8.07 10.07
CA GLN A 19 -1.34 -8.02 8.90
C GLN A 19 -1.64 -9.45 8.42
N TRP A 20 -2.82 -9.65 7.83
CA TRP A 20 -3.22 -10.92 7.24
C TRP A 20 -2.83 -10.98 5.77
N THR A 21 -2.21 -12.07 5.36
CA THR A 21 -1.94 -12.31 3.95
C THR A 21 -3.25 -12.52 3.20
N ALA A 22 -3.48 -11.70 2.18
CA ALA A 22 -4.62 -11.88 1.28
C ALA A 22 -4.44 -13.13 0.43
N THR A 23 -5.36 -14.08 0.54
CA THR A 23 -5.41 -15.26 -0.33
C THR A 23 -6.13 -14.87 -1.62
N ALA A 24 -5.43 -14.20 -2.52
CA ALA A 24 -6.00 -13.63 -3.71
C ALA A 24 -4.95 -13.52 -4.83
N ALA A 25 -5.45 -13.32 -6.04
CA ALA A 25 -4.66 -12.97 -7.22
C ALA A 25 -5.44 -11.97 -8.06
N GLY A 26 -4.74 -11.16 -8.84
CA GLY A 26 -5.34 -10.25 -9.80
C GLY A 26 -4.47 -10.18 -11.05
N CYS A 27 -5.11 -10.00 -12.20
CA CYS A 27 -4.45 -9.83 -13.48
C CYS A 27 -5.15 -8.75 -14.29
N CYS A 28 -4.38 -7.83 -14.86
CA CYS A 28 -4.86 -6.82 -15.80
C CYS A 28 -4.23 -7.07 -17.16
N ILE A 29 -5.04 -6.98 -18.21
CA ILE A 29 -4.54 -6.93 -19.59
C ILE A 29 -4.46 -5.47 -19.98
N LEU A 30 -3.27 -5.01 -20.36
CA LEU A 30 -3.04 -3.66 -20.87
C LEU A 30 -3.08 -3.70 -22.40
N GLY A 31 -3.73 -2.70 -22.99
CA GLY A 31 -3.79 -2.51 -24.44
C GLY A 31 -3.64 -1.03 -24.79
N ASP A 32 -3.43 -0.76 -26.06
CA ASP A 32 -3.32 0.59 -26.62
C ASP A 32 -4.66 1.09 -27.18
N GLN A 33 -5.69 0.27 -27.13
CA GLN A 33 -7.05 0.53 -27.64
C GLN A 33 -8.08 0.24 -26.54
N GLY A 34 -9.19 0.96 -26.54
CA GLY A 34 -10.33 0.70 -25.64
C GLY A 34 -10.95 1.96 -25.06
N ASP A 35 -12.05 1.78 -24.33
CA ASP A 35 -12.82 2.86 -23.72
C ASP A 35 -12.39 3.23 -22.29
N GLY A 36 -11.20 2.77 -21.87
CA GLY A 36 -10.61 3.04 -20.55
C GLY A 36 -11.01 1.99 -19.47
N PRO A 37 -10.63 2.19 -18.24
CA PRO A 37 -9.84 3.33 -17.71
C PRO A 37 -8.41 3.39 -18.27
N TYR A 38 -7.84 4.59 -18.34
CA TYR A 38 -6.53 4.83 -18.95
C TYR A 38 -5.44 5.07 -17.91
N ILE A 39 -4.24 4.55 -18.19
CA ILE A 39 -3.02 4.93 -17.47
C ILE A 39 -2.49 6.21 -18.13
N THR A 40 -2.56 7.33 -17.43
CA THR A 40 -2.13 8.64 -17.95
C THR A 40 -0.73 9.04 -17.52
N HIS A 41 -0.29 8.58 -16.37
CA HIS A 41 1.03 8.86 -15.79
C HIS A 41 1.57 7.63 -15.09
N VAL A 42 2.88 7.48 -15.12
CA VAL A 42 3.62 6.47 -14.37
C VAL A 42 4.78 7.17 -13.69
N THR A 43 4.91 6.95 -12.38
CA THR A 43 6.05 7.44 -11.59
C THR A 43 6.88 6.24 -11.15
N CYS A 44 8.17 6.28 -11.46
CA CYS A 44 9.10 5.27 -10.97
C CYS A 44 9.55 5.65 -9.56
N GLY A 45 9.22 4.81 -8.59
CA GLY A 45 9.70 4.96 -7.23
C GLY A 45 11.13 4.45 -7.06
N LYS A 46 11.64 4.58 -5.86
CA LYS A 46 12.97 4.11 -5.49
C LYS A 46 12.92 3.29 -4.20
N ILE A 47 13.98 2.54 -3.94
CA ILE A 47 14.19 1.86 -2.66
C ILE A 47 14.51 2.93 -1.61
N VAL A 48 13.78 2.91 -0.50
CA VAL A 48 14.02 3.79 0.67
C VAL A 48 14.29 2.91 1.88
N ASP A 49 15.41 3.15 2.54
CA ASP A 49 15.80 2.46 3.76
C ASP A 49 15.93 3.44 4.91
N MET A 50 15.08 3.30 5.91
CA MET A 50 15.05 4.15 7.10
C MET A 50 15.60 3.41 8.34
N GLY A 51 16.30 2.31 8.15
CA GLY A 51 16.89 1.56 9.24
C GLY A 51 15.90 0.71 10.05
N ILE A 52 14.74 0.39 9.49
CA ILE A 52 13.75 -0.47 10.16
C ILE A 52 14.27 -1.91 10.18
N THR A 53 14.36 -2.49 11.37
CA THR A 53 14.80 -3.88 11.58
C THR A 53 13.67 -4.78 12.06
N ASP A 54 12.53 -4.22 12.48
CA ASP A 54 11.37 -4.99 12.91
C ASP A 54 10.61 -5.57 11.72
N VAL A 55 10.83 -6.85 11.48
CA VAL A 55 10.17 -7.62 10.41
C VAL A 55 8.64 -7.76 10.58
N ASN A 56 8.13 -7.46 11.78
CA ASN A 56 6.70 -7.51 12.06
C ASN A 56 6.00 -6.18 11.77
N ASN A 57 6.76 -5.17 11.38
CA ASN A 57 6.27 -3.83 11.11
C ASN A 57 6.59 -3.39 9.67
N MET A 58 6.02 -4.10 8.71
CA MET A 58 6.22 -3.83 7.28
C MET A 58 5.67 -2.46 6.87
N GLY A 59 4.58 -2.01 7.50
CA GLY A 59 3.99 -0.70 7.24
C GLY A 59 4.99 0.43 7.51
N ALA A 60 5.75 0.36 8.61
CA ALA A 60 6.79 1.34 8.91
C ALA A 60 7.95 1.30 7.90
N ALA A 61 8.29 0.11 7.39
CA ALA A 61 9.35 -0.05 6.38
C ALA A 61 8.93 0.52 5.01
N MET A 62 7.67 0.33 4.61
CA MET A 62 7.17 0.73 3.29
C MET A 62 6.69 2.19 3.22
N ALA A 63 6.18 2.75 4.31
CA ALA A 63 5.58 4.09 4.34
C ALA A 63 6.50 5.21 3.81
N PRO A 64 7.82 5.26 4.14
CA PRO A 64 8.71 6.27 3.58
C PRO A 64 8.87 6.18 2.05
N ALA A 65 8.86 4.98 1.49
CA ALA A 65 8.91 4.78 0.04
C ALA A 65 7.62 5.26 -0.64
N ALA A 66 6.46 4.96 -0.04
CA ALA A 66 5.18 5.45 -0.53
C ALA A 66 5.10 6.98 -0.49
N TYR A 67 5.54 7.59 0.61
CA TYR A 67 5.63 9.05 0.74
C TYR A 67 6.54 9.67 -0.34
N ASP A 68 7.74 9.11 -0.56
CA ASP A 68 8.68 9.61 -1.58
C ASP A 68 8.08 9.54 -2.99
N THR A 69 7.49 8.40 -3.35
CA THR A 69 6.90 8.18 -4.68
C THR A 69 5.68 9.07 -4.93
N LEU A 70 4.78 9.21 -3.96
CA LEU A 70 3.63 10.12 -4.08
C LEU A 70 4.08 11.59 -4.15
N SER A 71 5.10 11.98 -3.36
CA SER A 71 5.68 13.32 -3.41
C SER A 71 6.32 13.61 -4.77
N ALA A 72 7.02 12.62 -5.34
CA ALA A 72 7.58 12.72 -6.69
C ALA A 72 6.47 12.89 -7.74
N LEU A 73 5.41 12.07 -7.68
CA LEU A 73 4.26 12.20 -8.56
C LEU A 73 3.68 13.63 -8.52
N PHE A 74 3.35 14.13 -7.34
CA PHE A 74 2.74 15.47 -7.20
C PHE A 74 3.64 16.58 -7.72
N ARG A 75 4.93 16.52 -7.41
CA ARG A 75 5.92 17.49 -7.88
C ARG A 75 6.08 17.47 -9.39
N GLU A 76 6.23 16.30 -9.99
CA GLU A 76 6.55 16.14 -11.42
C GLU A 76 5.33 16.41 -12.31
N THR A 77 4.15 16.04 -11.87
CA THR A 77 2.90 16.31 -12.59
C THR A 77 2.31 17.68 -12.26
N LYS A 78 2.89 18.41 -11.28
CA LYS A 78 2.36 19.68 -10.75
C LYS A 78 0.92 19.54 -10.25
N THR A 79 0.62 18.43 -9.62
CA THR A 79 -0.69 18.13 -9.00
C THR A 79 -0.56 18.07 -7.48
N GLY A 80 -1.71 18.00 -6.81
CA GLY A 80 -1.79 17.73 -5.39
C GLY A 80 -2.88 16.71 -5.09
N PRO A 81 -3.09 16.35 -3.82
CA PRO A 81 -4.12 15.38 -3.45
C PRO A 81 -5.52 15.74 -3.93
N GLY A 82 -5.84 17.05 -3.97
CA GLY A 82 -7.14 17.55 -4.43
C GLY A 82 -7.45 17.32 -5.91
N ASP A 83 -6.46 16.98 -6.73
CA ASP A 83 -6.62 16.69 -8.16
C ASP A 83 -7.07 15.26 -8.43
N TYR A 84 -7.16 14.44 -7.39
CA TYR A 84 -7.55 13.03 -7.48
C TYR A 84 -8.78 12.75 -6.61
N ASP A 85 -9.66 11.91 -7.10
CA ASP A 85 -10.81 11.45 -6.34
C ASP A 85 -10.42 10.43 -5.27
N LEU A 86 -9.37 9.65 -5.56
CA LEU A 86 -8.86 8.63 -4.65
C LEU A 86 -7.35 8.40 -4.85
N ILE A 87 -6.61 8.29 -3.76
CA ILE A 87 -5.20 7.92 -3.71
C ILE A 87 -5.11 6.64 -2.89
N VAL A 88 -4.54 5.58 -3.44
CA VAL A 88 -4.52 4.27 -2.78
C VAL A 88 -3.12 3.70 -2.78
N THR A 89 -2.63 3.37 -1.59
CA THR A 89 -1.40 2.58 -1.41
C THR A 89 -1.67 1.08 -1.40
N GLY A 90 -0.61 0.28 -1.43
CA GLY A 90 -0.67 -1.18 -1.57
C GLY A 90 -1.19 -1.91 -0.34
N ASP A 91 -0.30 -2.19 0.59
CA ASP A 91 -0.58 -2.95 1.80
C ASP A 91 0.20 -2.42 3.02
N LEU A 92 0.20 -1.10 3.16
CA LEU A 92 0.82 -0.41 4.30
C LEU A 92 0.14 -0.78 5.62
N GLY A 93 -1.15 -1.05 5.56
CA GLY A 93 -1.99 -1.29 6.73
C GLY A 93 -2.16 -0.05 7.60
N ALA A 94 -2.80 -0.21 8.76
CA ALA A 94 -3.19 0.90 9.61
C ALA A 94 -2.01 1.79 10.04
N LEU A 95 -0.90 1.17 10.47
CA LEU A 95 0.26 1.93 10.91
C LEU A 95 0.96 2.65 9.77
N GLY A 96 1.23 1.96 8.65
CA GLY A 96 1.90 2.58 7.51
C GLY A 96 1.06 3.68 6.86
N HIS A 97 -0.27 3.49 6.77
CA HIS A 97 -1.20 4.53 6.34
C HIS A 97 -1.12 5.77 7.24
N ALA A 98 -1.10 5.59 8.56
CA ALA A 98 -0.97 6.70 9.50
C ALA A 98 0.38 7.42 9.37
N ILE A 99 1.48 6.69 9.15
CA ILE A 99 2.81 7.27 8.95
C ILE A 99 2.83 8.13 7.67
N VAL A 100 2.32 7.64 6.55
CA VAL A 100 2.25 8.42 5.29
C VAL A 100 1.42 9.68 5.49
N THR A 101 0.27 9.56 6.14
CA THR A 101 -0.59 10.71 6.45
C THR A 101 0.14 11.75 7.31
N ASP A 102 0.90 11.31 8.32
CA ASP A 102 1.66 12.21 9.18
C ASP A 102 2.83 12.90 8.44
N LEU A 103 3.54 12.16 7.59
CA LEU A 103 4.63 12.71 6.77
C LEU A 103 4.12 13.83 5.85
N PHE A 104 3.03 13.60 5.13
CA PHE A 104 2.43 14.63 4.28
C PHE A 104 1.88 15.81 5.07
N ARG A 105 1.29 15.57 6.24
CA ARG A 105 0.82 16.65 7.13
C ARG A 105 1.96 17.54 7.60
N ARG A 106 3.14 17.00 7.88
CA ARG A 106 4.34 17.76 8.26
C ARG A 106 4.80 18.69 7.14
N ASP A 107 4.59 18.30 5.89
CA ASP A 107 4.85 19.13 4.71
C ASP A 107 3.70 20.10 4.38
N GLY A 108 2.66 20.16 5.23
CA GLY A 108 1.48 21.00 5.00
C GLY A 108 0.51 20.46 3.95
N VAL A 109 0.62 19.18 3.59
CA VAL A 109 -0.25 18.52 2.61
C VAL A 109 -1.27 17.63 3.34
N ASP A 110 -2.54 17.86 3.09
CA ASP A 110 -3.64 17.10 3.70
C ASP A 110 -4.10 15.96 2.78
N LEU A 111 -3.96 14.73 3.26
CA LEU A 111 -4.44 13.50 2.60
C LEU A 111 -5.76 12.98 3.19
N SER A 112 -6.31 13.60 4.23
CA SER A 112 -7.42 13.03 5.02
C SER A 112 -8.69 12.78 4.20
N ARG A 113 -8.87 13.50 3.09
CA ARG A 113 -10.10 13.48 2.29
C ARG A 113 -10.24 12.23 1.42
N ASN A 114 -9.15 11.74 0.83
CA ASN A 114 -9.23 10.79 -0.28
C ASN A 114 -8.06 9.78 -0.33
N TYR A 115 -7.32 9.64 0.79
CA TYR A 115 -6.25 8.66 0.90
C TYR A 115 -6.75 7.38 1.56
N GLN A 116 -6.42 6.25 0.97
CA GLN A 116 -6.76 4.91 1.41
C GLN A 116 -5.58 3.95 1.23
N ASP A 117 -5.75 2.74 1.75
CA ASP A 117 -4.77 1.65 1.58
C ASP A 117 -5.50 0.35 1.26
N CYS A 118 -4.98 -0.43 0.32
CA CYS A 118 -5.62 -1.69 -0.08
C CYS A 118 -5.74 -2.68 1.07
N GLY A 119 -4.76 -2.70 1.99
CA GLY A 119 -4.82 -3.55 3.17
C GLY A 119 -5.95 -3.18 4.13
N LEU A 120 -6.34 -1.90 4.15
CA LEU A 120 -7.47 -1.41 4.94
C LEU A 120 -8.81 -1.60 4.23
N LEU A 121 -8.82 -1.58 2.90
CA LEU A 121 -10.03 -1.77 2.10
C LEU A 121 -10.47 -3.24 1.98
N LEU A 122 -9.52 -4.17 2.12
CA LEU A 122 -9.77 -5.59 1.86
C LEU A 122 -10.54 -6.29 2.97
N TYR A 123 -10.38 -5.84 4.22
CA TYR A 123 -10.97 -6.46 5.40
C TYR A 123 -11.68 -5.45 6.28
N ASP A 124 -12.72 -5.90 6.98
CA ASP A 124 -13.29 -5.18 8.12
C ASP A 124 -12.42 -5.47 9.35
N LEU A 125 -11.61 -4.50 9.74
CA LEU A 125 -10.57 -4.70 10.76
C LEU A 125 -11.14 -5.12 12.11
N GLU A 126 -12.30 -4.57 12.48
CA GLU A 126 -12.93 -4.85 13.78
C GLU A 126 -13.66 -6.19 13.77
N LYS A 127 -14.58 -6.39 12.82
CA LYS A 127 -15.41 -7.61 12.77
C LYS A 127 -14.61 -8.87 12.46
N GLN A 128 -13.52 -8.73 11.71
CA GLN A 128 -12.67 -9.85 11.29
C GLN A 128 -11.39 -9.99 12.12
N ASP A 129 -11.20 -9.12 13.12
CA ASP A 129 -10.00 -9.11 13.98
C ASP A 129 -8.69 -9.09 13.17
N MET A 130 -8.60 -8.17 12.20
CA MET A 130 -7.49 -8.11 11.25
C MET A 130 -6.33 -7.21 11.68
N HIS A 131 -6.36 -6.68 12.90
CA HIS A 131 -5.35 -5.78 13.47
C HIS A 131 -4.96 -4.64 12.52
N ALA A 132 -3.80 -4.74 11.82
CA ALA A 132 -3.34 -3.69 10.92
C ALA A 132 -3.86 -3.83 9.48
N GLY A 133 -4.64 -4.85 9.16
CA GLY A 133 -5.26 -5.03 7.86
C GLY A 133 -4.67 -6.15 7.02
N GLY A 134 -4.92 -6.11 5.72
CA GLY A 134 -4.44 -7.07 4.75
C GLY A 134 -3.00 -6.79 4.28
N SER A 135 -2.35 -7.82 3.77
CA SER A 135 -0.99 -7.74 3.21
C SER A 135 -0.75 -8.86 2.20
N GLY A 136 0.41 -8.88 1.59
CA GLY A 136 0.87 -9.92 0.67
C GLY A 136 0.68 -9.57 -0.80
N CYS A 137 1.30 -10.37 -1.67
CA CYS A 137 1.38 -10.10 -3.11
C CYS A 137 0.02 -9.94 -3.80
N GLY A 138 -1.02 -10.62 -3.30
CA GLY A 138 -2.37 -10.55 -3.86
C GLY A 138 -3.21 -9.38 -3.34
N CYS A 139 -2.80 -8.68 -2.29
CA CYS A 139 -3.63 -7.69 -1.61
C CYS A 139 -4.01 -6.53 -2.56
N SER A 140 -3.03 -5.79 -3.03
CA SER A 140 -3.27 -4.64 -3.92
C SER A 140 -3.86 -5.07 -5.27
N ALA A 141 -3.45 -6.24 -5.80
CA ALA A 141 -3.99 -6.77 -7.04
C ALA A 141 -5.48 -7.11 -6.93
N ALA A 142 -5.93 -7.70 -5.82
CA ALA A 142 -7.33 -8.01 -5.57
C ALA A 142 -8.18 -6.76 -5.46
N VAL A 143 -7.71 -5.75 -4.70
CA VAL A 143 -8.42 -4.47 -4.54
C VAL A 143 -8.46 -3.70 -5.86
N LEU A 144 -7.35 -3.67 -6.61
CA LEU A 144 -7.32 -3.01 -7.93
C LEU A 144 -8.38 -3.61 -8.86
N ASN A 145 -8.35 -4.96 -9.04
CA ASN A 145 -9.20 -5.62 -10.02
C ASN A 145 -10.66 -5.75 -9.58
N GLY A 146 -10.90 -6.00 -8.28
CA GLY A 146 -12.25 -6.24 -7.76
C GLY A 146 -13.02 -4.98 -7.36
N TYR A 147 -12.31 -3.89 -7.06
CA TYR A 147 -12.95 -2.68 -6.52
C TYR A 147 -12.58 -1.40 -7.28
N LEU A 148 -11.29 -1.11 -7.44
CA LEU A 148 -10.86 0.19 -7.98
C LEU A 148 -11.20 0.34 -9.47
N LEU A 149 -10.91 -0.67 -10.29
CA LEU A 149 -11.22 -0.63 -11.72
C LEU A 149 -12.73 -0.65 -11.98
N ASP A 150 -13.49 -1.34 -11.16
CA ASP A 150 -14.95 -1.34 -11.26
C ASP A 150 -15.52 0.05 -10.90
N GLY A 151 -15.02 0.67 -9.84
CA GLY A 151 -15.40 2.03 -9.46
C GLY A 151 -15.08 3.08 -10.55
N LEU A 152 -13.91 2.95 -11.21
CA LEU A 152 -13.58 3.79 -12.36
C LEU A 152 -14.56 3.58 -13.54
N ARG A 153 -14.88 2.32 -13.87
CA ARG A 153 -15.84 1.99 -14.95
C ARG A 153 -17.25 2.51 -14.67
N ARG A 154 -17.68 2.48 -13.43
CA ARG A 154 -18.98 3.00 -12.99
C ARG A 154 -19.01 4.52 -12.82
N GLY A 155 -17.88 5.20 -12.98
CA GLY A 155 -17.77 6.64 -12.79
C GLY A 155 -17.84 7.10 -11.33
N GLN A 156 -17.60 6.20 -10.37
CA GLN A 156 -17.46 6.53 -8.96
C GLN A 156 -16.24 7.42 -8.73
N TRP A 157 -15.18 7.17 -9.48
CA TRP A 157 -13.97 8.00 -9.54
C TRP A 157 -13.64 8.31 -11.01
N ARG A 158 -13.06 9.46 -11.26
CA ARG A 158 -12.54 9.89 -12.57
C ARG A 158 -11.03 9.84 -12.64
N ARG A 159 -10.36 10.14 -11.51
CA ARG A 159 -8.90 10.17 -11.39
C ARG A 159 -8.50 9.46 -10.12
N LEU A 160 -7.68 8.44 -10.27
CA LEU A 160 -7.19 7.61 -9.17
C LEU A 160 -5.66 7.51 -9.26
N VAL A 161 -4.99 7.61 -8.11
CA VAL A 161 -3.59 7.19 -7.96
C VAL A 161 -3.56 5.82 -7.32
N PHE A 162 -2.85 4.89 -7.94
CA PHE A 162 -2.60 3.57 -7.40
C PHE A 162 -1.10 3.38 -7.21
N ALA A 163 -0.66 3.32 -5.96
CA ALA A 163 0.73 3.26 -5.55
C ALA A 163 1.01 1.98 -4.75
N PRO A 164 1.17 0.83 -5.42
CA PRO A 164 1.45 -0.44 -4.74
C PRO A 164 2.81 -0.37 -4.03
N THR A 165 2.89 -1.04 -2.88
CA THR A 165 4.05 -0.99 -2.00
C THR A 165 4.63 -2.38 -1.78
N GLY A 166 5.90 -2.44 -1.40
CA GLY A 166 6.59 -3.68 -1.05
C GLY A 166 7.69 -3.46 -0.02
N ALA A 167 7.94 -4.47 0.79
CA ALA A 167 9.08 -4.52 1.70
C ALA A 167 10.08 -5.54 1.19
N LEU A 168 11.35 -5.15 1.09
CA LEU A 168 12.43 -5.99 0.62
C LEU A 168 12.95 -6.87 1.77
N LEU A 169 12.16 -7.85 2.15
CA LEU A 169 12.42 -8.74 3.26
C LEU A 169 13.06 -10.05 2.79
N ARG A 170 14.23 -10.35 3.34
CA ARG A 170 14.87 -11.66 3.23
C ARG A 170 15.07 -12.27 4.62
N THR A 171 14.74 -13.54 4.76
CA THR A 171 14.87 -14.25 6.03
C THR A 171 16.33 -14.22 6.54
N THR A 172 17.30 -14.42 5.64
CA THR A 172 18.73 -14.41 5.98
C THR A 172 19.16 -13.04 6.51
N SER A 173 18.84 -11.96 5.78
CA SER A 173 19.17 -10.59 6.19
C SER A 173 18.55 -10.22 7.53
N SER A 174 17.30 -10.61 7.75
CA SER A 174 16.61 -10.36 9.02
C SER A 174 17.25 -11.07 10.20
N PHE A 175 17.68 -12.32 10.03
CA PHE A 175 18.40 -13.06 11.07
C PHE A 175 19.80 -12.50 11.35
N GLN A 176 20.38 -11.78 10.40
CA GLN A 176 21.65 -11.07 10.56
C GLN A 176 21.49 -9.66 11.15
N GLY A 177 20.25 -9.23 11.44
CA GLY A 177 19.96 -7.92 11.99
C GLY A 177 20.00 -6.79 10.96
N GLU A 178 19.95 -7.10 9.66
CA GLU A 178 19.88 -6.12 8.60
C GLU A 178 18.51 -5.44 8.55
N THR A 179 18.46 -4.30 7.90
CA THR A 179 17.26 -3.48 7.72
C THR A 179 16.31 -4.05 6.69
N VAL A 180 15.06 -3.59 6.71
CA VAL A 180 14.00 -3.91 5.75
C VAL A 180 13.69 -2.67 4.93
N PRO A 181 14.30 -2.49 3.74
CA PRO A 181 13.98 -1.38 2.87
C PRO A 181 12.57 -1.48 2.29
N GLY A 182 11.93 -0.33 2.09
CA GLY A 182 10.65 -0.22 1.39
C GLY A 182 10.82 0.17 -0.08
N ILE A 183 9.83 -0.18 -0.90
CA ILE A 183 9.69 0.26 -2.29
C ILE A 183 8.22 0.60 -2.57
N CYS A 184 7.99 1.54 -3.47
CA CYS A 184 6.65 1.90 -3.94
C CYS A 184 6.68 2.23 -5.44
#